data_0c52f22ef550267820313e1f06a79139
#
_entry.id   0c52f22ef550267820313e1f06a79139
#
_cell.length_a   1.000
_cell.length_b   1.000
_cell.length_c   1.000
_cell.angle_alpha   90.00
_cell.angle_beta   90.00
_cell.angle_gamma   90.00
#
_symmetry.space_group_name_H-M   'P 1'
#
loop_
_entity.id
_entity.type
_entity.pdbx_description
1 polymer ?
#
loop_
_entity_poly.entity_id
_entity_poly.type
_entity_poly.pdbx_seq_one_letter_code
_entity_poly.pdbx_strand_id
1 'polypeptide(L)'
;LENVSTAIATLRTLNDFDIKDDHIQKGITKINSIARLQEIKSGNLKELVKDHQLFVDGSHNPLGAKVLNEYLESLNCNKHIILGMMANKDHNEYMSYFKNVSTLTTIDIPNQPNSIKGKELKEKLNSFKNINYKESVEEAIKSIPVKENDIILITGSLYLAGEVLNLN
;
A
#
# COMPACT_ATOMS: atom_id res chain seq x y z
N LEU A 1 -1.73 14.21 9.86
CA LEU A 1 -1.54 15.49 10.55
C LEU A 1 -0.33 15.46 11.50
N GLU A 2 -0.14 14.44 12.33
CA GLU A 2 0.95 14.34 13.32
C GLU A 2 2.36 14.50 12.69
N ASN A 3 2.65 13.79 11.60
CA ASN A 3 3.96 13.88 10.93
C ASN A 3 4.24 15.30 10.40
N VAL A 4 3.23 16.00 9.90
CA VAL A 4 3.38 17.38 9.45
C VAL A 4 3.65 18.30 10.62
N SER A 5 2.93 18.14 11.73
CA SER A 5 3.14 18.93 12.95
C SER A 5 4.55 18.72 13.51
N THR A 6 5.03 17.48 13.54
CA THR A 6 6.39 17.13 13.96
C THR A 6 7.43 17.78 13.05
N ALA A 7 7.25 17.71 11.74
CA ALA A 7 8.15 18.33 10.78
C ALA A 7 8.21 19.86 10.96
N ILE A 8 7.06 20.52 11.15
CA ILE A 8 7.00 21.97 11.42
C ILE A 8 7.72 22.31 12.72
N ALA A 9 7.47 21.55 13.80
CA ALA A 9 8.14 21.76 15.07
C ALA A 9 9.66 21.63 14.92
N THR A 10 10.14 20.61 14.21
CA THR A 10 11.55 20.39 13.94
C THR A 10 12.14 21.55 13.13
N LEU A 11 11.47 22.01 12.06
CA LEU A 11 11.95 23.14 11.25
C LEU A 11 12.10 24.42 12.08
N ARG A 12 11.22 24.66 13.04
CA ARG A 12 11.28 25.83 13.93
C ARG A 12 12.41 25.79 14.96
N THR A 13 13.06 24.64 15.17
CA THR A 13 14.24 24.50 16.05
C THR A 13 15.56 24.71 15.30
N LEU A 14 15.54 24.82 13.98
CA LEU A 14 16.74 25.00 13.17
C LEU A 14 17.15 26.49 13.16
N ASN A 15 18.15 26.82 13.97
CA ASN A 15 18.62 28.18 14.12
C ASN A 15 19.54 28.70 12.97
N ASP A 16 20.10 27.75 12.21
CA ASP A 16 21.03 28.04 11.10
C ASP A 16 20.33 28.42 9.78
N PHE A 17 18.99 28.38 9.77
CA PHE A 17 18.17 28.62 8.60
C PHE A 17 17.10 29.69 8.89
N ASP A 18 16.97 30.68 8.01
CA ASP A 18 15.86 31.65 8.07
C ASP A 18 14.60 31.06 7.45
N ILE A 19 13.91 30.19 8.21
CA ILE A 19 12.67 29.53 7.78
C ILE A 19 11.47 30.36 8.21
N LYS A 20 10.80 30.96 7.23
CA LYS A 20 9.58 31.76 7.44
C LYS A 20 8.32 30.92 7.32
N ASP A 21 7.23 31.35 7.90
CA ASP A 21 5.94 30.63 7.84
C ASP A 21 5.43 30.42 6.40
N ASP A 22 5.71 31.38 5.50
CA ASP A 22 5.37 31.23 4.07
C ASP A 22 6.16 30.12 3.38
N HIS A 23 7.41 29.85 3.79
CA HIS A 23 8.21 28.71 3.31
C HIS A 23 7.59 27.40 3.75
N ILE A 24 7.16 27.31 5.01
CA ILE A 24 6.49 26.13 5.56
C ILE A 24 5.17 25.89 4.83
N GLN A 25 4.33 26.92 4.67
CA GLN A 25 3.05 26.81 3.98
C GLN A 25 3.20 26.34 2.53
N LYS A 26 4.14 26.93 1.78
CA LYS A 26 4.45 26.52 0.41
C LYS A 26 5.02 25.10 0.35
N GLY A 27 5.82 24.70 1.35
CA GLY A 27 6.36 23.35 1.45
C GLY A 27 5.26 22.30 1.64
N ILE A 28 4.36 22.53 2.59
CA ILE A 28 3.26 21.62 2.91
C ILE A 28 2.35 21.38 1.70
N THR A 29 2.04 22.44 0.93
CA THR A 29 1.19 22.31 -0.27
C THR A 29 1.85 21.55 -1.44
N LYS A 30 3.18 21.37 -1.38
CA LYS A 30 3.96 20.66 -2.40
C LYS A 30 4.38 19.25 -1.98
N ILE A 31 3.97 18.79 -0.79
CA ILE A 31 4.27 17.43 -0.35
C ILE A 31 3.65 16.45 -1.33
N ASN A 32 4.50 15.62 -1.94
CA ASN A 32 4.11 14.48 -2.72
C ASN A 32 4.55 13.21 -1.98
N SER A 33 3.58 12.45 -1.49
CA SER A 33 3.85 11.21 -0.72
C SER A 33 3.69 10.01 -1.64
N ILE A 34 4.77 9.65 -2.31
CA ILE A 34 4.81 8.45 -3.17
C ILE A 34 4.51 7.20 -2.34
N ALA A 35 3.71 6.30 -2.90
CA ALA A 35 3.31 5.04 -2.26
C ALA A 35 2.63 5.23 -0.87
N ARG A 36 1.85 6.30 -0.71
CA ARG A 36 0.97 6.51 0.45
C ARG A 36 -0.46 6.62 -0.04
N LEU A 37 -1.15 5.49 -0.08
CA LEU A 37 -2.48 5.32 -0.66
C LEU A 37 -2.59 6.05 -2.02
N GLN A 38 -1.57 5.83 -2.84
CA GLN A 38 -1.46 6.47 -4.14
C GLN A 38 -2.36 5.76 -5.15
N GLU A 39 -3.29 6.48 -5.75
CA GLU A 39 -4.08 5.95 -6.86
C GLU A 39 -3.26 5.93 -8.15
N ILE A 40 -3.24 4.77 -8.82
CA ILE A 40 -2.65 4.58 -10.13
C ILE A 40 -3.72 4.89 -11.18
N LYS A 41 -3.58 6.04 -11.86
CA LYS A 41 -4.59 6.59 -12.79
C LYS A 41 -4.32 6.31 -14.27
N SER A 42 -3.11 5.91 -14.61
CA SER A 42 -2.68 5.61 -15.99
C SER A 42 -1.55 4.59 -15.97
N GLY A 43 -1.14 4.09 -17.13
CA GLY A 43 -0.03 3.18 -17.30
C GLY A 43 -0.46 1.71 -17.43
N ASN A 44 0.52 0.83 -17.60
CA ASN A 44 0.30 -0.57 -17.97
C ASN A 44 -0.57 -1.34 -16.96
N LEU A 45 -0.34 -1.16 -15.66
CA LEU A 45 -1.13 -1.84 -14.63
C LEU A 45 -2.56 -1.31 -14.56
N LYS A 46 -2.75 0.00 -14.79
CA LYS A 46 -4.08 0.60 -14.83
C LYS A 46 -4.92 0.07 -15.99
N GLU A 47 -4.31 -0.18 -17.13
CA GLU A 47 -4.98 -0.77 -18.28
C GLU A 47 -5.54 -2.18 -17.99
N LEU A 48 -4.87 -2.95 -17.12
CA LEU A 48 -5.35 -4.27 -16.71
C LEU A 48 -6.64 -4.23 -15.88
N VAL A 49 -6.90 -3.14 -15.17
CA VAL A 49 -8.07 -2.99 -14.29
C VAL A 49 -9.14 -2.07 -14.88
N LYS A 50 -8.87 -1.45 -16.04
CA LYS A 50 -9.80 -0.57 -16.76
C LYS A 50 -10.39 0.53 -15.85
N ASP A 51 -11.70 0.49 -15.62
CA ASP A 51 -12.44 1.50 -14.87
C ASP A 51 -12.33 1.35 -13.34
N HIS A 52 -11.76 0.23 -12.84
CA HIS A 52 -11.63 0.00 -11.41
C HIS A 52 -10.48 0.80 -10.80
N GLN A 53 -10.63 1.17 -9.53
CA GLN A 53 -9.60 1.87 -8.79
C GLN A 53 -8.46 0.92 -8.39
N LEU A 54 -7.23 1.35 -8.68
CA LEU A 54 -6.00 0.67 -8.31
C LEU A 54 -5.18 1.57 -7.41
N PHE A 55 -4.91 1.10 -6.19
CA PHE A 55 -4.11 1.81 -5.21
C PHE A 55 -2.81 1.08 -4.90
N VAL A 56 -1.77 1.84 -4.62
CA VAL A 56 -0.51 1.34 -4.06
C VAL A 56 -0.19 2.04 -2.75
N ASP A 57 0.21 1.26 -1.75
CA ASP A 57 0.60 1.76 -0.43
C ASP A 57 1.78 0.97 0.13
N GLY A 58 2.81 1.68 0.61
CA GLY A 58 4.02 1.09 1.16
C GLY A 58 3.96 0.78 2.65
N SER A 59 2.78 0.79 3.29
CA SER A 59 2.65 0.41 4.69
C SER A 59 3.04 -1.05 4.91
N HIS A 60 3.68 -1.33 6.03
CA HIS A 60 4.28 -2.63 6.32
C HIS A 60 4.33 -2.93 7.84
N ASN A 61 3.56 -2.18 8.62
CA ASN A 61 3.46 -2.34 10.06
C ASN A 61 2.00 -2.17 10.53
N PRO A 62 1.64 -2.64 11.73
CA PRO A 62 0.27 -2.63 12.24
C PRO A 62 -0.38 -1.25 12.24
N LEU A 63 0.34 -0.20 12.63
CA LEU A 63 -0.19 1.16 12.64
C LEU A 63 -0.56 1.64 11.23
N GLY A 64 0.30 1.37 10.25
CA GLY A 64 0.02 1.69 8.85
C GLY A 64 -1.19 0.93 8.32
N ALA A 65 -1.30 -0.37 8.63
CA ALA A 65 -2.46 -1.19 8.28
C ALA A 65 -3.76 -0.64 8.87
N LYS A 66 -3.74 -0.24 10.14
CA LYS A 66 -4.90 0.35 10.81
C LYS A 66 -5.39 1.60 10.11
N VAL A 67 -4.50 2.57 9.88
CA VAL A 67 -4.84 3.85 9.20
C VAL A 67 -5.35 3.59 7.78
N LEU A 68 -4.70 2.67 7.06
CA LEU A 68 -5.11 2.29 5.71
C LEU A 68 -6.49 1.65 5.70
N ASN A 69 -6.78 0.73 6.63
CA ASN A 69 -8.09 0.11 6.73
C ASN A 69 -9.19 1.11 7.13
N GLU A 70 -8.92 2.08 8.01
CA GLU A 70 -9.88 3.14 8.37
C GLU A 70 -10.36 3.91 7.12
N TYR A 71 -9.43 4.24 6.22
CA TYR A 71 -9.79 4.86 4.94
C TYR A 71 -10.60 3.89 4.06
N LEU A 72 -10.16 2.65 3.91
CA LEU A 72 -10.82 1.66 3.07
C LEU A 72 -12.25 1.33 3.55
N GLU A 73 -12.48 1.35 4.87
CA GLU A 73 -13.82 1.15 5.44
C GLU A 73 -14.78 2.33 5.15
N SER A 74 -14.23 3.53 4.89
CA SER A 74 -15.05 4.67 4.45
C SER A 74 -15.57 4.52 3.01
N LEU A 75 -14.94 3.62 2.22
CA LEU A 75 -15.37 3.29 0.87
C LEU A 75 -16.36 2.12 0.92
N ASN A 76 -17.57 2.34 0.45
CA ASN A 76 -18.59 1.28 0.41
C ASN A 76 -18.39 0.38 -0.82
N CYS A 77 -17.31 -0.41 -0.81
CA CYS A 77 -16.87 -1.25 -1.92
C CYS A 77 -16.23 -2.57 -1.46
N ASN A 78 -16.14 -3.54 -2.36
CA ASN A 78 -15.33 -4.72 -2.11
C ASN A 78 -13.84 -4.38 -2.26
N LYS A 79 -13.02 -5.03 -1.44
CA LYS A 79 -11.57 -4.81 -1.37
C LYS A 79 -10.82 -6.06 -1.79
N HIS A 80 -9.97 -5.92 -2.76
CA HIS A 80 -9.05 -6.96 -3.19
C HIS A 80 -7.63 -6.53 -2.84
N ILE A 81 -6.93 -7.33 -2.02
CA ILE A 81 -5.57 -6.99 -1.56
C ILE A 81 -4.56 -7.88 -2.28
N ILE A 82 -3.53 -7.25 -2.87
CA ILE A 82 -2.31 -7.89 -3.34
C ILE A 82 -1.22 -7.57 -2.32
N LEU A 83 -0.63 -8.60 -1.71
CA LEU A 83 0.26 -8.46 -0.56
C LEU A 83 1.64 -9.07 -0.83
N GLY A 84 2.68 -8.27 -0.64
CA GLY A 84 4.05 -8.75 -0.55
C GLY A 84 4.79 -8.06 0.61
N MET A 85 5.46 -8.84 1.47
CA MET A 85 6.05 -8.32 2.70
C MET A 85 7.49 -8.79 2.90
N MET A 86 8.22 -8.06 3.74
CA MET A 86 9.54 -8.50 4.22
C MET A 86 9.38 -9.58 5.29
N ALA A 87 10.33 -10.53 5.36
CA ALA A 87 10.25 -11.69 6.24
C ALA A 87 10.25 -11.34 7.74
N ASN A 88 10.85 -10.19 8.11
CA ASN A 88 10.98 -9.73 9.50
C ASN A 88 9.77 -8.94 10.02
N LYS A 89 8.61 -8.97 9.32
CA LYS A 89 7.38 -8.29 9.74
C LYS A 89 6.39 -9.26 10.38
N ASP A 90 5.51 -8.74 11.23
CA ASP A 90 4.39 -9.50 11.73
C ASP A 90 3.24 -9.47 10.70
N HIS A 91 3.20 -10.54 9.89
CA HIS A 91 2.26 -10.66 8.78
C HIS A 91 0.82 -10.82 9.26
N ASN A 92 0.63 -11.61 10.35
CA ASN A 92 -0.70 -11.86 10.90
C ASN A 92 -1.26 -10.61 11.58
N GLU A 93 -0.46 -9.92 12.39
CA GLU A 93 -0.87 -8.67 13.02
C GLU A 93 -1.18 -7.62 11.95
N TYR A 94 -0.32 -7.44 10.93
CA TYR A 94 -0.56 -6.51 9.84
C TYR A 94 -1.93 -6.77 9.17
N MET A 95 -2.20 -8.02 8.79
CA MET A 95 -3.43 -8.38 8.10
C MET A 95 -4.67 -8.40 9.00
N SER A 96 -4.52 -8.52 10.31
CA SER A 96 -5.64 -8.52 11.27
C SER A 96 -6.44 -7.21 11.29
N TYR A 97 -5.83 -6.11 10.87
CA TYR A 97 -6.50 -4.81 10.77
C TYR A 97 -7.43 -4.69 9.57
N PHE A 98 -7.21 -5.47 8.50
CA PHE A 98 -8.04 -5.37 7.31
C PHE A 98 -9.34 -6.15 7.46
N LYS A 99 -10.46 -5.45 7.33
CA LYS A 99 -11.81 -6.01 7.40
C LYS A 99 -12.44 -6.07 6.02
N ASN A 100 -13.39 -6.98 5.85
CA ASN A 100 -14.20 -7.08 4.63
C ASN A 100 -13.36 -7.23 3.34
N VAL A 101 -12.27 -8.03 3.42
CA VAL A 101 -11.41 -8.35 2.28
C VAL A 101 -12.07 -9.45 1.46
N SER A 102 -12.41 -9.15 0.20
CA SER A 102 -13.04 -10.10 -0.72
C SER A 102 -12.06 -11.15 -1.24
N THR A 103 -10.85 -10.74 -1.59
CA THR A 103 -9.75 -11.65 -1.96
C THR A 103 -8.42 -11.11 -1.44
N LEU A 104 -7.55 -12.02 -1.02
CA LEU A 104 -6.16 -11.74 -0.67
C LEU A 104 -5.26 -12.53 -1.63
N THR A 105 -4.38 -11.86 -2.35
CA THR A 105 -3.40 -12.50 -3.23
C THR A 105 -2.00 -12.17 -2.75
N THR A 106 -1.26 -13.18 -2.32
CA THR A 106 0.14 -13.01 -1.94
C THR A 106 1.04 -13.13 -3.16
N ILE A 107 2.12 -12.36 -3.19
CA ILE A 107 3.11 -12.35 -4.28
C ILE A 107 4.54 -12.32 -3.75
N ASP A 108 5.48 -12.71 -4.59
CA ASP A 108 6.89 -12.45 -4.33
C ASP A 108 7.22 -10.98 -4.56
N ILE A 109 8.19 -10.43 -3.81
CA ILE A 109 8.76 -9.11 -4.12
C ILE A 109 10.02 -9.35 -4.96
N PRO A 110 10.05 -8.92 -6.23
CA PRO A 110 11.21 -9.11 -7.10
C PRO A 110 12.47 -8.49 -6.50
N ASN A 111 13.61 -9.14 -6.73
CA ASN A 111 14.95 -8.65 -6.32
C ASN A 111 15.10 -8.32 -4.82
N GLN A 112 14.24 -8.89 -3.94
CA GLN A 112 14.29 -8.68 -2.51
C GLN A 112 14.54 -10.00 -1.75
N PRO A 113 15.80 -10.39 -1.53
CA PRO A 113 16.15 -11.67 -0.91
C PRO A 113 15.65 -11.81 0.54
N ASN A 114 15.42 -10.68 1.23
CA ASN A 114 14.90 -10.64 2.59
C ASN A 114 13.37 -10.57 2.66
N SER A 115 12.66 -10.68 1.53
CA SER A 115 11.22 -10.80 1.53
C SER A 115 10.79 -12.23 1.84
N ILE A 116 9.62 -12.38 2.46
CA ILE A 116 8.97 -13.70 2.55
C ILE A 116 8.46 -14.09 1.16
N LYS A 117 8.59 -15.37 0.82
CA LYS A 117 8.02 -15.88 -0.44
C LYS A 117 6.50 -15.86 -0.38
N GLY A 118 5.86 -15.46 -1.49
CA GLY A 118 4.41 -15.33 -1.55
C GLY A 118 3.68 -16.63 -1.20
N LYS A 119 4.21 -17.80 -1.59
CA LYS A 119 3.66 -19.11 -1.18
C LYS A 119 3.70 -19.32 0.34
N GLU A 120 4.82 -18.99 0.97
CA GLU A 120 4.98 -19.09 2.43
C GLU A 120 4.08 -18.08 3.14
N LEU A 121 3.98 -16.86 2.62
CA LEU A 121 3.10 -15.83 3.16
C LEU A 121 1.63 -16.27 3.11
N LYS A 122 1.21 -16.91 2.01
CA LYS A 122 -0.12 -17.51 1.89
C LYS A 122 -0.38 -18.56 2.97
N GLU A 123 0.58 -19.44 3.24
CA GLU A 123 0.46 -20.47 4.27
C GLU A 123 0.34 -19.87 5.68
N LYS A 124 1.09 -18.80 5.98
CA LYS A 124 1.01 -18.08 7.25
C LYS A 124 -0.33 -17.37 7.45
N LEU A 125 -0.96 -16.93 6.38
CA LEU A 125 -2.23 -16.18 6.39
C LEU A 125 -3.45 -17.07 6.08
N ASN A 126 -3.38 -18.37 6.33
CA ASN A 126 -4.39 -19.36 5.99
C ASN A 126 -5.76 -19.17 6.66
N SER A 127 -5.88 -18.26 7.63
CA SER A 127 -7.16 -17.86 8.23
C SER A 127 -8.07 -17.07 7.26
N PHE A 128 -7.51 -16.50 6.19
CA PHE A 128 -8.29 -15.84 5.15
C PHE A 128 -8.94 -16.85 4.21
N LYS A 129 -10.26 -16.78 4.03
CA LYS A 129 -11.03 -17.77 3.24
C LYS A 129 -10.67 -17.77 1.76
N ASN A 130 -10.43 -16.59 1.17
CA ASN A 130 -10.18 -16.40 -0.26
C ASN A 130 -8.74 -15.94 -0.48
N ILE A 131 -7.76 -16.79 -0.12
CA ILE A 131 -6.35 -16.47 -0.28
C ILE A 131 -5.74 -17.24 -1.46
N ASN A 132 -5.03 -16.50 -2.32
CA ASN A 132 -4.34 -17.01 -3.49
C ASN A 132 -2.87 -16.62 -3.48
N TYR A 133 -2.06 -17.26 -4.32
CA TYR A 133 -0.69 -16.87 -4.64
C TYR A 133 -0.55 -16.66 -6.15
N LYS A 134 0.21 -15.64 -6.52
CA LYS A 134 0.63 -15.37 -7.90
C LYS A 134 2.10 -14.98 -7.92
N GLU A 135 2.76 -15.21 -9.07
CA GLU A 135 4.19 -14.96 -9.20
C GLU A 135 4.52 -13.48 -9.44
N SER A 136 3.58 -12.74 -10.05
CA SER A 136 3.77 -11.32 -10.37
C SER A 136 2.56 -10.47 -10.01
N VAL A 137 2.78 -9.15 -9.99
CA VAL A 137 1.72 -8.14 -9.79
C VAL A 137 0.68 -8.23 -10.89
N GLU A 138 1.10 -8.36 -12.16
CA GLU A 138 0.21 -8.43 -13.32
C GLU A 138 -0.67 -9.69 -13.28
N GLU A 139 -0.10 -10.84 -12.92
CA GLU A 139 -0.88 -12.07 -12.76
C GLU A 139 -1.87 -11.97 -11.61
N ALA A 140 -1.46 -11.35 -10.50
CA ALA A 140 -2.33 -11.10 -9.36
C ALA A 140 -3.52 -10.23 -9.78
N ILE A 141 -3.27 -9.10 -10.43
CA ILE A 141 -4.32 -8.20 -10.93
C ILE A 141 -5.28 -8.94 -11.87
N LYS A 142 -4.76 -9.65 -12.88
CA LYS A 142 -5.58 -10.39 -13.87
C LYS A 142 -6.43 -11.49 -13.24
N SER A 143 -6.04 -12.02 -12.09
CA SER A 143 -6.75 -13.11 -11.42
C SER A 143 -7.91 -12.64 -10.53
N ILE A 144 -8.02 -11.35 -10.25
CA ILE A 144 -9.05 -10.79 -9.38
C ILE A 144 -10.38 -10.68 -10.15
N PRO A 145 -11.46 -11.28 -9.66
CA PRO A 145 -12.78 -11.16 -10.27
C PRO A 145 -13.45 -9.83 -9.89
N VAL A 146 -12.91 -8.71 -10.41
CA VAL A 146 -13.42 -7.35 -10.11
C VAL A 146 -14.85 -7.17 -10.62
N LYS A 147 -15.67 -6.51 -9.81
CA LYS A 147 -17.04 -6.09 -10.12
C LYS A 147 -17.12 -4.57 -10.04
N GLU A 148 -18.22 -4.03 -10.51
CA GLU A 148 -18.49 -2.59 -10.39
C GLU A 148 -18.24 -2.08 -8.96
N ASN A 149 -17.54 -0.97 -8.84
CA ASN A 149 -17.12 -0.34 -7.58
C ASN A 149 -16.10 -1.12 -6.72
N ASP A 150 -15.54 -2.23 -7.21
CA ASP A 150 -14.45 -2.90 -6.49
C ASP A 150 -13.15 -2.10 -6.59
N ILE A 151 -12.32 -2.20 -5.55
CA ILE A 151 -10.98 -1.61 -5.52
C ILE A 151 -9.90 -2.68 -5.38
N ILE A 152 -8.75 -2.40 -5.96
CA ILE A 152 -7.55 -3.22 -5.79
C ILE A 152 -6.51 -2.39 -5.05
N LEU A 153 -5.98 -2.95 -3.95
CA LEU A 153 -4.90 -2.38 -3.16
C LEU A 153 -3.67 -3.27 -3.23
N ILE A 154 -2.53 -2.72 -3.64
CA ILE A 154 -1.22 -3.38 -3.59
C ILE A 154 -0.47 -2.81 -2.40
N THR A 155 -0.07 -3.66 -1.43
CA THR A 155 0.50 -3.18 -0.17
C THR A 155 1.43 -4.19 0.52
N GLY A 156 2.01 -3.79 1.67
CA GLY A 156 2.83 -4.62 2.56
C GLY A 156 4.33 -4.32 2.51
N SER A 157 4.81 -3.52 1.56
CA SER A 157 6.22 -3.15 1.46
C SER A 157 6.44 -1.92 0.59
N LEU A 158 7.37 -1.05 1.00
CA LEU A 158 7.85 0.03 0.14
C LEU A 158 8.63 -0.49 -1.09
N TYR A 159 9.31 -1.64 -0.96
CA TYR A 159 9.98 -2.27 -2.10
C TYR A 159 8.98 -2.75 -3.15
N LEU A 160 7.88 -3.38 -2.70
CA LEU A 160 6.79 -3.75 -3.61
C LEU A 160 6.17 -2.51 -4.25
N ALA A 161 5.91 -1.47 -3.48
CA ALA A 161 5.35 -0.23 -4.01
C ALA A 161 6.26 0.40 -5.08
N GLY A 162 7.58 0.41 -4.86
CA GLY A 162 8.56 0.85 -5.86
C GLY A 162 8.51 0.01 -7.14
N GLU A 163 8.42 -1.31 -7.02
CA GLU A 163 8.29 -2.22 -8.17
C GLU A 163 7.02 -1.94 -8.97
N VAL A 164 5.88 -1.80 -8.28
CA VAL A 164 4.59 -1.46 -8.92
C VAL A 164 4.67 -0.15 -9.70
N LEU A 165 5.32 0.87 -9.14
CA LEU A 165 5.46 2.17 -9.81
C LEU A 165 6.43 2.13 -11.00
N ASN A 166 7.41 1.21 -10.99
CA ASN A 166 8.32 0.99 -12.11
C ASN A 166 7.67 0.20 -13.26
N LEU A 167 6.73 -0.70 -12.95
CA LEU A 167 5.99 -1.50 -13.94
C LEU A 167 4.89 -0.70 -14.65
N ASN A 168 4.44 0.36 -14.02
CA ASN A 168 3.32 1.18 -14.49
C ASN A 168 3.80 2.38 -15.30
#